data_5b8f971b22b9b2eb03c05d3ecc7ad4a5
#
_entry.id   5b8f971b22b9b2eb03c05d3ecc7ad4a5
#
_cell.length_a   1.000
_cell.length_b   1.000
_cell.length_c   1.000
_cell.angle_alpha   90.00
_cell.angle_beta   90.00
_cell.angle_gamma   90.00
#
_symmetry.space_group_name_H-M   'P 1'
#
loop_
_entity.id
_entity.type
_entity.pdbx_description
1 polymer ?
#
loop_
_entity_poly.entity_id
_entity_poly.type
_entity_poly.pdbx_seq_one_letter_code
_entity_poly.pdbx_strand_id
1 'polypeptide(L)'
;MKKSFISGILFLCLAGMMLCLNSCKKPDPVDDTKYGRIRFEFLHYWDGEPIVYDTLMYVNTSGNQLMINEIQYFVSDVTLKSDFGSRMIKDWVDIYYVDKDIPSTMTWNVFDRIPVGQYSGISFVFGIPASKNIPYMYVNPPERDMFWPFFLGGQNGGYHYLKLNGKWRQMPEDQISPFDFHLGVGQIYAGGVVEVDSITGFVQNYFTVTLPSSGFTIEEDKTTVIQIVMNVEKWFCEPNDFDLDFWKGYIMQNQDAMNVACQNGNNVFSVKDIQNQ
;
A
#
# COMPACT_ATOMS: atom_id res chain seq x y z
N MET A 1 85.67 53.04 18.28
CA MET A 1 85.13 53.96 17.22
C MET A 1 83.70 53.59 16.96
N LYS A 2 82.76 54.50 17.28
CA LYS A 2 81.57 54.96 16.54
C LYS A 2 80.66 53.87 16.06
N LYS A 3 79.33 53.89 16.22
CA LYS A 3 78.33 54.95 16.48
C LYS A 3 77.04 54.32 16.99
N SER A 4 76.42 54.98 17.94
CA SER A 4 75.02 54.86 18.35
C SER A 4 74.03 54.99 17.18
N PHE A 5 73.02 54.21 17.22
CA PHE A 5 71.75 54.61 16.60
C PHE A 5 70.58 54.16 17.45
N ILE A 6 69.92 55.13 18.02
CA ILE A 6 68.64 55.06 18.69
C ILE A 6 67.56 54.93 17.61
N SER A 7 66.71 53.95 17.70
CA SER A 7 65.50 53.94 16.90
C SER A 7 64.32 53.70 17.82
N GLY A 8 63.42 54.68 17.83
CA GLY A 8 62.28 54.78 18.71
C GLY A 8 61.17 53.72 18.38
N ILE A 9 60.70 53.20 19.47
CA ILE A 9 59.52 52.33 19.44
C ILE A 9 58.30 53.22 19.41
N LEU A 10 57.62 53.22 18.25
CA LEU A 10 56.33 53.87 18.06
C LEU A 10 55.24 52.86 18.51
N PHE A 11 54.68 53.14 19.70
CA PHE A 11 53.50 52.37 20.19
C PHE A 11 52.26 52.78 19.37
N LEU A 12 51.87 51.95 18.44
CA LEU A 12 50.60 52.11 17.72
C LEU A 12 49.52 51.37 18.53
N CYS A 13 48.74 52.14 19.30
CA CYS A 13 47.49 51.61 19.90
C CYS A 13 46.48 51.36 18.81
N LEU A 14 46.39 50.14 18.34
CA LEU A 14 45.28 49.69 17.51
C LEU A 14 44.09 49.42 18.44
N ALA A 15 43.18 50.40 18.55
CA ALA A 15 41.88 50.21 19.17
C ALA A 15 41.10 49.21 18.31
N GLY A 16 41.08 47.95 18.72
CA GLY A 16 40.24 46.91 18.12
C GLY A 16 38.76 47.25 18.33
N MET A 17 38.12 47.84 17.35
CA MET A 17 36.70 48.02 17.30
C MET A 17 36.07 46.65 17.06
N MET A 18 35.73 45.97 18.17
CA MET A 18 34.93 44.72 18.13
C MET A 18 33.55 45.08 17.65
N LEU A 19 33.33 45.01 16.34
CA LEU A 19 32.00 45.01 15.71
C LEU A 19 31.34 43.70 16.17
N CYS A 20 30.56 43.77 17.26
CA CYS A 20 29.54 42.78 17.59
C CYS A 20 28.52 42.77 16.44
N LEU A 21 28.76 41.95 15.43
CA LEU A 21 27.74 41.57 14.49
C LEU A 21 26.71 40.76 15.30
N ASN A 22 25.79 41.46 15.95
CA ASN A 22 24.52 40.86 16.33
C ASN A 22 23.84 40.43 15.02
N SER A 23 24.15 39.24 14.57
CA SER A 23 23.36 38.53 13.59
C SER A 23 22.00 38.29 14.25
N CYS A 24 21.10 39.24 14.11
CA CYS A 24 19.67 38.97 14.30
C CYS A 24 19.35 37.86 13.29
N LYS A 25 19.42 36.59 13.75
CA LYS A 25 18.69 35.53 13.04
C LYS A 25 17.26 36.06 12.94
N LYS A 26 16.80 36.33 11.72
CA LYS A 26 15.37 36.44 11.49
C LYS A 26 14.77 35.20 12.14
N PRO A 27 13.76 35.33 13.01
CA PRO A 27 13.03 34.18 13.47
C PRO A 27 12.60 33.41 12.23
N ASP A 28 12.81 32.10 12.26
CA ASP A 28 12.32 31.24 11.20
C ASP A 28 10.83 31.56 11.01
N PRO A 29 10.33 31.66 9.77
CA PRO A 29 8.92 31.95 9.54
C PRO A 29 8.12 30.92 10.33
N VAL A 30 7.23 31.40 11.19
CA VAL A 30 6.30 30.53 11.92
C VAL A 30 5.51 29.77 10.85
N ASP A 31 5.58 28.47 10.87
CA ASP A 31 4.75 27.64 10.01
C ASP A 31 3.31 27.70 10.54
N ASP A 32 2.53 28.62 10.00
CA ASP A 32 1.10 28.79 10.33
C ASP A 32 0.24 27.71 9.65
N THR A 33 0.84 26.69 9.04
CA THR A 33 0.10 25.61 8.39
C THR A 33 -0.74 24.86 9.42
N LYS A 34 -2.06 24.86 9.20
CA LYS A 34 -3.01 24.13 10.00
C LYS A 34 -3.08 22.68 9.51
N TYR A 35 -3.35 21.77 10.43
CA TYR A 35 -3.33 20.33 10.14
C TYR A 35 -4.54 19.64 10.76
N GLY A 36 -5.00 18.60 10.08
CA GLY A 36 -5.90 17.58 10.62
C GLY A 36 -5.26 16.20 10.54
N ARG A 37 -6.05 15.18 10.75
CA ARG A 37 -5.65 13.78 10.72
C ARG A 37 -6.52 12.98 9.77
N ILE A 38 -6.01 11.80 9.34
CA ILE A 38 -6.80 10.83 8.59
C ILE A 38 -6.81 9.51 9.37
N ARG A 39 -7.95 8.82 9.29
CA ARG A 39 -8.12 7.44 9.66
C ARG A 39 -8.75 6.69 8.50
N PHE A 40 -8.11 5.64 8.02
CA PHE A 40 -8.70 4.71 7.07
C PHE A 40 -9.35 3.55 7.82
N GLU A 41 -10.52 3.14 7.36
CA GLU A 41 -11.22 1.94 7.81
C GLU A 41 -11.41 1.04 6.59
N PHE A 42 -10.89 -0.19 6.64
CA PHE A 42 -10.97 -1.16 5.56
C PHE A 42 -12.14 -2.11 5.82
N LEU A 43 -12.99 -2.27 4.82
CA LEU A 43 -14.19 -3.09 4.89
C LEU A 43 -14.19 -4.09 3.73
N HIS A 44 -14.76 -5.26 3.96
CA HIS A 44 -14.90 -6.30 2.93
C HIS A 44 -16.39 -6.55 2.68
N TYR A 45 -16.80 -6.40 1.42
CA TYR A 45 -18.19 -6.52 1.00
C TYR A 45 -18.33 -7.51 -0.15
N TRP A 46 -19.51 -8.07 -0.28
CA TRP A 46 -19.97 -8.84 -1.43
C TRP A 46 -21.35 -8.32 -1.85
N ASP A 47 -21.51 -7.90 -3.09
CA ASP A 47 -22.76 -7.31 -3.62
C ASP A 47 -23.34 -6.19 -2.72
N GLY A 48 -22.48 -5.33 -2.19
CA GLY A 48 -22.87 -4.17 -1.39
C GLY A 48 -23.16 -4.47 0.09
N GLU A 49 -23.06 -5.72 0.54
CA GLU A 49 -23.28 -6.13 1.92
C GLU A 49 -21.96 -6.61 2.58
N PRO A 50 -21.77 -6.43 3.90
CA PRO A 50 -20.62 -6.98 4.60
C PRO A 50 -20.47 -8.48 4.40
N ILE A 51 -19.24 -8.96 4.18
CA ILE A 51 -18.98 -10.40 4.01
C ILE A 51 -19.37 -11.20 5.26
N VAL A 52 -20.09 -12.28 5.02
CA VAL A 52 -20.28 -13.39 5.96
C VAL A 52 -19.21 -14.44 5.67
N TYR A 53 -18.23 -14.53 6.54
CA TYR A 53 -17.12 -15.49 6.40
C TYR A 53 -17.56 -16.91 6.73
N ASP A 54 -16.77 -17.87 6.28
CA ASP A 54 -16.88 -19.30 6.60
C ASP A 54 -18.24 -19.94 6.24
N THR A 55 -18.97 -19.33 5.30
CA THR A 55 -20.25 -19.80 4.82
C THR A 55 -20.27 -19.94 3.30
N LEU A 56 -20.62 -21.12 2.78
CA LEU A 56 -20.70 -21.39 1.34
C LEU A 56 -22.00 -20.80 0.77
N MET A 57 -22.03 -19.51 0.50
CA MET A 57 -23.24 -18.79 0.11
C MET A 57 -23.11 -17.89 -1.11
N TYR A 58 -21.88 -17.53 -1.48
CA TYR A 58 -21.64 -16.60 -2.59
C TYR A 58 -21.63 -17.32 -3.92
N VAL A 59 -22.05 -16.64 -4.98
CA VAL A 59 -21.99 -17.16 -6.35
C VAL A 59 -21.37 -16.08 -7.23
N ASN A 60 -20.29 -16.40 -7.93
CA ASN A 60 -19.67 -15.49 -8.88
C ASN A 60 -20.39 -15.54 -10.25
N THR A 61 -19.96 -14.68 -11.19
CA THR A 61 -20.56 -14.61 -12.54
C THR A 61 -20.36 -15.88 -13.36
N SER A 62 -19.31 -16.67 -13.08
CA SER A 62 -19.08 -17.99 -13.72
C SER A 62 -19.95 -19.10 -13.13
N GLY A 63 -20.74 -18.82 -12.09
CA GLY A 63 -21.62 -19.79 -11.43
C GLY A 63 -20.94 -20.63 -10.34
N ASN A 64 -19.66 -20.34 -10.00
CA ASN A 64 -19.00 -21.04 -8.90
C ASN A 64 -19.62 -20.61 -7.56
N GLN A 65 -20.02 -21.58 -6.73
CA GLN A 65 -20.46 -21.32 -5.36
C GLN A 65 -19.25 -21.22 -4.44
N LEU A 66 -19.15 -20.12 -3.67
CA LEU A 66 -17.96 -19.73 -2.95
C LEU A 66 -18.22 -19.56 -1.45
N MET A 67 -17.19 -19.82 -0.66
CA MET A 67 -17.03 -19.44 0.74
C MET A 67 -15.73 -18.67 0.87
N ILE A 68 -15.75 -17.52 1.52
CA ILE A 68 -14.57 -16.71 1.82
C ILE A 68 -14.16 -16.99 3.27
N ASN A 69 -12.91 -17.38 3.50
CA ASN A 69 -12.38 -17.69 4.83
C ASN A 69 -11.40 -16.62 5.32
N GLU A 70 -10.50 -16.14 4.44
CA GLU A 70 -9.38 -15.27 4.80
C GLU A 70 -9.16 -14.19 3.75
N ILE A 71 -8.89 -12.98 4.20
CA ILE A 71 -8.48 -11.85 3.35
C ILE A 71 -7.35 -11.11 4.04
N GLN A 72 -6.17 -11.13 3.40
CA GLN A 72 -4.96 -10.44 3.83
C GLN A 72 -4.34 -9.74 2.63
N TYR A 73 -3.93 -8.48 2.77
CA TYR A 73 -3.32 -7.74 1.67
C TYR A 73 -2.48 -6.55 2.14
N PHE A 74 -1.68 -6.03 1.22
CA PHE A 74 -0.94 -4.78 1.42
C PHE A 74 -1.52 -3.64 0.57
N VAL A 75 -1.55 -2.46 1.19
CA VAL A 75 -1.80 -1.16 0.56
C VAL A 75 -0.53 -0.33 0.69
N SER A 76 -0.01 0.18 -0.42
CA SER A 76 1.24 0.95 -0.43
C SER A 76 1.04 2.32 -1.11
N ASP A 77 1.93 3.26 -0.83
CA ASP A 77 2.02 4.54 -1.54
C ASP A 77 0.70 5.32 -1.61
N VAL A 78 -0.05 5.32 -0.51
CA VAL A 78 -1.32 6.06 -0.44
C VAL A 78 -1.05 7.54 -0.70
N THR A 79 -1.70 8.05 -1.72
CA THR A 79 -1.49 9.42 -2.22
C THR A 79 -2.80 10.20 -2.22
N LEU A 80 -2.77 11.33 -1.54
CA LEU A 80 -3.85 12.31 -1.50
C LEU A 80 -3.62 13.33 -2.62
N LYS A 81 -4.62 13.57 -3.46
CA LYS A 81 -4.56 14.52 -4.58
C LYS A 81 -5.24 15.82 -4.20
N SER A 82 -4.63 16.95 -4.50
CA SER A 82 -5.22 18.29 -4.34
C SER A 82 -4.85 19.18 -5.52
N ASP A 83 -5.46 20.35 -5.61
CA ASP A 83 -5.13 21.36 -6.64
C ASP A 83 -3.70 21.89 -6.52
N PHE A 84 -3.09 21.75 -5.34
CA PHE A 84 -1.70 22.17 -5.07
C PHE A 84 -0.67 21.05 -5.28
N GLY A 85 -1.10 19.88 -5.76
CA GLY A 85 -0.27 18.71 -6.00
C GLY A 85 -0.70 17.48 -5.23
N SER A 86 0.16 16.46 -5.29
CA SER A 86 -0.09 15.17 -4.63
C SER A 86 0.77 15.02 -3.38
N ARG A 87 0.20 14.46 -2.31
CA ARG A 87 0.88 14.13 -1.06
C ARG A 87 0.80 12.64 -0.79
N MET A 88 1.95 11.99 -0.70
CA MET A 88 2.04 10.60 -0.26
C MET A 88 2.08 10.54 1.28
N ILE A 89 1.32 9.62 1.86
CA ILE A 89 1.39 9.28 3.28
C ILE A 89 2.63 8.41 3.51
N LYS A 90 3.42 8.73 4.55
CA LYS A 90 4.74 8.11 4.79
C LYS A 90 4.80 7.21 6.02
N ASP A 91 3.67 6.94 6.64
CA ASP A 91 3.58 6.00 7.74
C ASP A 91 4.04 4.59 7.32
N TRP A 92 4.62 3.84 8.26
CA TRP A 92 4.97 2.43 8.06
C TRP A 92 5.81 2.15 6.80
N VAL A 93 6.76 3.04 6.48
CA VAL A 93 7.58 2.91 5.25
C VAL A 93 6.69 2.95 3.98
N ASP A 94 5.57 3.66 4.06
CA ASP A 94 4.58 3.80 3.00
C ASP A 94 3.89 2.48 2.60
N ILE A 95 3.84 1.48 3.51
CA ILE A 95 3.19 0.17 3.31
C ILE A 95 2.31 -0.12 4.52
N TYR A 96 1.07 -0.49 4.29
CA TYR A 96 0.13 -0.86 5.34
C TYR A 96 -0.45 -2.26 5.09
N TYR A 97 -0.47 -3.09 6.13
CA TYR A 97 -1.01 -4.44 6.12
C TYR A 97 -2.44 -4.46 6.62
N VAL A 98 -3.31 -5.19 5.93
CA VAL A 98 -4.72 -5.39 6.29
C VAL A 98 -5.00 -6.89 6.39
N ASP A 99 -5.63 -7.28 7.50
CA ASP A 99 -5.99 -8.67 7.81
C ASP A 99 -7.34 -8.71 8.53
N LYS A 100 -8.31 -9.42 7.96
CA LYS A 100 -9.66 -9.54 8.52
C LYS A 100 -9.69 -10.18 9.90
N ASP A 101 -8.70 -11.02 10.22
CA ASP A 101 -8.60 -11.74 11.51
C ASP A 101 -7.90 -10.91 12.59
N ILE A 102 -7.32 -9.78 12.22
CA ILE A 102 -6.64 -8.85 13.14
C ILE A 102 -7.34 -7.49 13.10
N PRO A 103 -8.38 -7.26 13.94
CA PRO A 103 -9.22 -6.05 13.87
C PRO A 103 -8.44 -4.73 13.92
N SER A 104 -7.28 -4.70 14.59
CA SER A 104 -6.44 -3.50 14.65
C SER A 104 -5.84 -3.11 13.30
N THR A 105 -5.69 -4.04 12.36
CA THR A 105 -5.20 -3.78 11.00
C THR A 105 -6.30 -3.28 10.06
N MET A 106 -7.57 -3.50 10.43
CA MET A 106 -8.71 -2.98 9.68
C MET A 106 -8.91 -1.46 9.87
N THR A 107 -8.14 -0.85 10.77
CA THR A 107 -8.20 0.58 11.04
C THR A 107 -6.79 1.17 11.07
N TRP A 108 -6.50 2.05 10.12
CA TRP A 108 -5.22 2.74 10.05
C TRP A 108 -5.35 4.20 10.51
N ASN A 109 -4.87 4.50 11.70
CA ASN A 109 -4.71 5.86 12.17
C ASN A 109 -3.40 6.43 11.62
N VAL A 110 -3.49 7.29 10.63
CA VAL A 110 -2.32 7.90 9.97
C VAL A 110 -1.60 8.83 10.96
N PHE A 111 -0.30 8.60 11.17
CA PHE A 111 0.53 9.45 12.03
C PHE A 111 0.88 10.79 11.38
N ASP A 112 0.96 10.82 10.06
CA ASP A 112 1.20 12.04 9.31
C ASP A 112 0.16 13.11 9.65
N ARG A 113 0.62 14.32 9.91
CA ARG A 113 -0.26 15.49 9.98
C ARG A 113 -0.56 15.97 8.56
N ILE A 114 -1.82 16.04 8.22
CA ILE A 114 -2.26 16.39 6.86
C ILE A 114 -2.68 17.86 6.84
N PRO A 115 -2.13 18.71 5.94
CA PRO A 115 -2.54 20.11 5.84
C PRO A 115 -4.03 20.26 5.61
N VAL A 116 -4.62 21.25 6.29
CA VAL A 116 -6.02 21.63 6.08
C VAL A 116 -6.26 22.06 4.64
N GLY A 117 -7.35 21.62 4.04
CA GLY A 117 -7.70 21.94 2.67
C GLY A 117 -8.56 20.90 1.99
N GLN A 118 -8.87 21.17 0.73
CA GLN A 118 -9.64 20.27 -0.11
C GLN A 118 -8.70 19.32 -0.87
N TYR A 119 -9.08 18.06 -0.88
CA TYR A 119 -8.44 16.98 -1.61
C TYR A 119 -9.42 16.43 -2.63
N SER A 120 -8.98 16.31 -3.87
CA SER A 120 -9.83 15.89 -4.99
C SER A 120 -9.91 14.37 -5.13
N GLY A 121 -9.06 13.63 -4.44
CA GLY A 121 -9.09 12.16 -4.52
C GLY A 121 -7.96 11.45 -3.82
N ILE A 122 -8.09 10.14 -3.79
CA ILE A 122 -7.16 9.19 -3.17
C ILE A 122 -6.76 8.15 -4.20
N SER A 123 -5.48 7.83 -4.22
CA SER A 123 -4.96 6.65 -4.94
C SER A 123 -3.95 5.92 -4.07
N PHE A 124 -3.76 4.64 -4.34
CA PHE A 124 -2.76 3.81 -3.68
C PHE A 124 -2.27 2.70 -4.61
N VAL A 125 -1.16 2.08 -4.27
CA VAL A 125 -0.72 0.84 -4.90
C VAL A 125 -1.31 -0.33 -4.11
N PHE A 126 -2.04 -1.20 -4.79
CA PHE A 126 -2.42 -2.50 -4.24
C PHE A 126 -1.24 -3.46 -4.38
N GLY A 127 -0.81 -4.04 -3.25
CA GLY A 127 0.43 -4.80 -3.14
C GLY A 127 1.62 -3.93 -2.72
N ILE A 128 2.83 -4.40 -3.03
CA ILE A 128 4.10 -3.75 -2.68
C ILE A 128 4.90 -3.49 -3.95
N PRO A 129 5.26 -2.24 -4.26
CA PRO A 129 6.12 -1.91 -5.40
C PRO A 129 7.45 -2.66 -5.35
N ALA A 130 7.98 -3.07 -6.51
CA ALA A 130 9.21 -3.85 -6.60
C ALA A 130 10.40 -3.25 -5.83
N SER A 131 10.50 -1.92 -5.80
CA SER A 131 11.56 -1.20 -5.08
C SER A 131 11.45 -1.31 -3.54
N LYS A 132 10.26 -1.66 -3.03
CA LYS A 132 9.95 -1.79 -1.61
C LYS A 132 9.70 -3.24 -1.18
N ASN A 133 9.50 -4.16 -2.12
CA ASN A 133 9.23 -5.56 -1.84
C ASN A 133 10.53 -6.32 -1.51
N ILE A 134 11.10 -5.98 -0.36
CA ILE A 134 12.41 -6.48 0.09
C ILE A 134 12.21 -7.75 0.91
N PRO A 135 12.84 -8.90 0.53
CA PRO A 135 12.75 -10.13 1.29
C PRO A 135 13.19 -9.94 2.73
N TYR A 136 12.48 -10.58 3.66
CA TYR A 136 12.79 -10.57 5.10
C TYR A 136 12.75 -9.19 5.77
N MET A 137 12.15 -8.17 5.15
CA MET A 137 11.97 -6.86 5.78
C MET A 137 11.08 -6.93 7.02
N TYR A 138 10.09 -7.82 7.01
CA TYR A 138 9.27 -8.13 8.18
C TYR A 138 9.81 -9.35 8.90
N VAL A 139 10.23 -9.17 10.16
CA VAL A 139 10.81 -10.24 10.99
C VAL A 139 9.80 -10.90 11.92
N ASN A 140 8.68 -10.23 12.16
CA ASN A 140 7.61 -10.69 13.05
C ASN A 140 6.29 -10.89 12.29
N PRO A 141 5.42 -11.82 12.74
CA PRO A 141 4.04 -11.87 12.28
C PRO A 141 3.30 -10.56 12.68
N PRO A 142 2.21 -10.21 12.00
CA PRO A 142 1.58 -11.00 10.92
C PRO A 142 2.21 -10.80 9.53
N GLU A 143 2.89 -9.69 9.27
CA GLU A 143 3.41 -9.34 7.94
C GLU A 143 4.45 -10.34 7.44
N ARG A 144 5.26 -10.93 8.35
CA ARG A 144 6.20 -11.99 8.00
C ARG A 144 5.50 -13.18 7.34
N ASP A 145 4.30 -13.50 7.77
CA ASP A 145 3.57 -14.67 7.29
C ASP A 145 2.98 -14.46 5.88
N MET A 146 3.07 -13.23 5.36
CA MET A 146 2.82 -12.89 3.96
C MET A 146 4.01 -13.17 3.05
N PHE A 147 5.10 -13.78 3.53
CA PHE A 147 6.29 -14.03 2.74
C PHE A 147 5.98 -14.82 1.45
N TRP A 148 6.44 -14.29 0.30
CA TRP A 148 6.37 -14.96 -0.99
C TRP A 148 7.61 -15.84 -1.17
N PRO A 149 7.47 -17.11 -1.53
CA PRO A 149 8.63 -18.00 -1.68
C PRO A 149 9.69 -17.40 -2.62
N PHE A 150 10.96 -17.40 -2.17
CA PHE A 150 12.03 -16.72 -2.90
C PHE A 150 12.23 -17.30 -4.32
N PHE A 151 12.02 -18.60 -4.48
CA PHE A 151 12.14 -19.26 -5.79
C PHE A 151 11.02 -18.87 -6.77
N LEU A 152 9.90 -18.33 -6.29
CA LEU A 152 8.82 -17.78 -7.11
C LEU A 152 8.94 -16.27 -7.33
N GLY A 153 9.68 -15.56 -6.51
CA GLY A 153 9.84 -14.11 -6.57
C GLY A 153 11.17 -13.62 -7.15
N GLY A 154 11.97 -14.53 -7.73
CA GLY A 154 13.31 -14.24 -8.20
C GLY A 154 14.34 -14.24 -7.05
N GLN A 155 15.50 -13.60 -7.27
CA GLN A 155 16.57 -13.55 -6.28
C GLN A 155 16.13 -12.90 -4.95
N ASN A 156 15.02 -12.18 -4.98
CA ASN A 156 14.58 -11.36 -3.88
C ASN A 156 13.36 -11.91 -3.13
N GLY A 157 12.59 -12.89 -3.66
CA GLY A 157 11.37 -13.37 -3.02
C GLY A 157 10.36 -12.24 -2.81
N GLY A 158 10.15 -11.84 -1.58
CA GLY A 158 9.26 -10.76 -1.20
C GLY A 158 8.02 -11.23 -0.46
N TYR A 159 6.89 -10.60 -0.74
CA TYR A 159 5.64 -10.85 -0.02
C TYR A 159 4.46 -11.05 -0.98
N HIS A 160 3.47 -11.79 -0.51
CA HIS A 160 2.16 -11.80 -1.16
C HIS A 160 1.60 -10.37 -1.17
N TYR A 161 0.95 -10.00 -2.27
CA TYR A 161 0.19 -8.74 -2.33
C TYR A 161 -1.22 -8.94 -1.81
N LEU A 162 -1.77 -10.13 -2.06
CA LEU A 162 -3.07 -10.60 -1.59
C LEU A 162 -2.99 -12.08 -1.24
N LYS A 163 -3.61 -12.46 -0.13
CA LYS A 163 -4.11 -13.80 0.14
C LYS A 163 -5.62 -13.70 0.32
N LEU A 164 -6.36 -14.27 -0.60
CA LEU A 164 -7.80 -14.44 -0.52
C LEU A 164 -8.06 -15.93 -0.57
N ASN A 165 -8.32 -16.51 0.58
CA ASN A 165 -8.52 -17.93 0.75
C ASN A 165 -9.99 -18.26 0.98
N GLY A 166 -10.39 -19.41 0.48
CA GLY A 166 -11.75 -19.89 0.65
C GLY A 166 -11.95 -21.30 0.16
N LYS A 167 -13.20 -21.61 -0.11
CA LYS A 167 -13.59 -22.87 -0.72
C LYS A 167 -14.61 -22.61 -1.81
N TRP A 168 -14.61 -23.46 -2.84
CA TRP A 168 -15.65 -23.42 -3.85
C TRP A 168 -16.23 -24.83 -4.08
N ARG A 169 -17.45 -24.87 -4.58
CA ARG A 169 -18.06 -26.11 -5.06
C ARG A 169 -17.57 -26.38 -6.47
N GLN A 170 -16.65 -27.31 -6.59
CA GLN A 170 -16.04 -27.71 -7.87
C GLN A 170 -17.06 -28.50 -8.70
N MET A 171 -17.18 -28.15 -9.96
CA MET A 171 -18.06 -28.83 -10.90
C MET A 171 -17.24 -29.53 -12.00
N PRO A 172 -17.71 -30.67 -12.53
CA PRO A 172 -18.98 -31.38 -12.25
C PRO A 172 -18.94 -32.33 -11.05
N GLU A 173 -17.82 -32.45 -10.32
CA GLU A 173 -17.61 -33.43 -9.24
C GLU A 173 -18.50 -33.19 -8.04
N ASP A 174 -19.11 -32.01 -7.93
CA ASP A 174 -19.90 -31.56 -6.76
C ASP A 174 -19.13 -31.64 -5.44
N GLN A 175 -17.82 -31.36 -5.49
CA GLN A 175 -16.91 -31.42 -4.36
C GLN A 175 -16.56 -30.02 -3.84
N ILE A 176 -16.57 -29.84 -2.51
CA ILE A 176 -16.06 -28.62 -1.89
C ILE A 176 -14.53 -28.71 -1.80
N SER A 177 -13.84 -27.83 -2.53
CA SER A 177 -12.38 -27.78 -2.60
C SER A 177 -11.86 -26.41 -2.13
N PRO A 178 -10.66 -26.34 -1.52
CA PRO A 178 -10.07 -25.07 -1.14
C PRO A 178 -9.58 -24.30 -2.37
N PHE A 179 -9.63 -22.97 -2.32
CA PHE A 179 -8.91 -22.11 -3.27
C PHE A 179 -7.99 -21.13 -2.53
N ASP A 180 -6.85 -20.84 -3.17
CA ASP A 180 -5.86 -19.85 -2.76
C ASP A 180 -5.70 -18.85 -3.90
N PHE A 181 -6.50 -17.79 -3.86
CA PHE A 181 -6.41 -16.69 -4.81
C PHE A 181 -5.33 -15.72 -4.32
N HIS A 182 -4.07 -16.09 -4.61
CA HIS A 182 -2.91 -15.36 -4.13
C HIS A 182 -2.27 -14.53 -5.25
N LEU A 183 -2.05 -13.25 -5.00
CA LEU A 183 -1.29 -12.37 -5.86
C LEU A 183 0.07 -12.06 -5.24
N GLY A 184 1.08 -11.98 -6.09
CA GLY A 184 2.45 -11.62 -5.76
C GLY A 184 3.27 -11.49 -7.04
N VAL A 185 4.58 -11.67 -6.96
CA VAL A 185 5.45 -11.68 -8.13
C VAL A 185 5.15 -12.91 -8.99
N GLY A 186 4.76 -12.69 -10.24
CA GLY A 186 4.48 -13.77 -11.19
C GLY A 186 5.73 -14.29 -11.89
N GLN A 187 5.62 -15.46 -12.53
CA GLN A 187 6.72 -16.15 -13.19
C GLN A 187 6.42 -16.35 -14.67
N ILE A 188 7.48 -16.27 -15.50
CA ILE A 188 7.45 -16.64 -16.91
C ILE A 188 8.22 -17.94 -17.05
N TYR A 189 7.56 -18.99 -17.51
CA TYR A 189 8.13 -20.32 -17.64
C TYR A 189 8.56 -20.62 -19.09
N ALA A 190 9.76 -21.15 -19.30
CA ALA A 190 10.21 -21.62 -20.61
C ALA A 190 9.37 -22.81 -21.07
N GLY A 191 8.86 -22.75 -22.31
CA GLY A 191 8.11 -23.86 -22.90
C GLY A 191 6.79 -24.22 -22.20
N GLY A 192 6.30 -23.36 -21.30
CA GLY A 192 5.07 -23.59 -20.52
C GLY A 192 5.21 -24.67 -19.42
N VAL A 193 6.42 -25.08 -19.10
CA VAL A 193 6.71 -26.07 -18.05
C VAL A 193 6.76 -25.36 -16.70
N VAL A 194 5.80 -25.64 -15.81
CA VAL A 194 5.69 -24.99 -14.49
C VAL A 194 6.63 -25.66 -13.49
N GLU A 195 7.92 -25.34 -13.62
CA GLU A 195 9.00 -25.80 -12.74
C GLU A 195 9.95 -24.64 -12.44
N VAL A 196 10.52 -24.62 -11.24
CA VAL A 196 11.41 -23.53 -10.79
C VAL A 196 12.58 -23.30 -11.74
N ASP A 197 13.20 -24.39 -12.21
CA ASP A 197 14.35 -24.34 -13.13
C ASP A 197 13.98 -23.83 -14.53
N SER A 198 12.70 -23.77 -14.87
CA SER A 198 12.20 -23.25 -16.14
C SER A 198 11.83 -21.77 -16.10
N ILE A 199 11.94 -21.11 -14.94
CA ILE A 199 11.63 -19.69 -14.81
C ILE A 199 12.65 -18.85 -15.58
N THR A 200 12.18 -18.07 -16.55
CA THR A 200 12.99 -17.19 -17.41
C THR A 200 12.79 -15.70 -17.11
N GLY A 201 11.79 -15.36 -16.33
CA GLY A 201 11.47 -13.97 -15.97
C GLY A 201 10.38 -13.85 -14.91
N PHE A 202 10.18 -12.61 -14.47
CA PHE A 202 9.22 -12.29 -13.42
C PHE A 202 8.30 -11.15 -13.86
N VAL A 203 7.05 -11.18 -13.39
CA VAL A 203 6.04 -10.16 -13.64
C VAL A 203 5.61 -9.53 -12.33
N GLN A 204 5.59 -8.20 -12.27
CA GLN A 204 5.08 -7.47 -11.12
C GLN A 204 3.56 -7.35 -11.21
N ASN A 205 2.85 -7.94 -10.26
CA ASN A 205 1.39 -7.98 -10.22
C ASN A 205 0.80 -6.98 -9.21
N TYR A 206 1.58 -5.98 -8.76
CA TYR A 206 1.02 -4.82 -8.07
C TYR A 206 0.45 -3.82 -9.10
N PHE A 207 -0.55 -3.05 -8.71
CA PHE A 207 -1.16 -2.05 -9.59
C PHE A 207 -1.66 -0.84 -8.80
N THR A 208 -1.85 0.28 -9.50
CA THR A 208 -2.37 1.50 -8.89
C THR A 208 -3.91 1.49 -8.91
N VAL A 209 -4.50 1.68 -7.75
CA VAL A 209 -5.92 1.93 -7.57
C VAL A 209 -6.14 3.43 -7.44
N THR A 210 -7.08 3.97 -8.21
CA THR A 210 -7.60 5.34 -8.01
C THR A 210 -9.03 5.22 -7.53
N LEU A 211 -9.29 5.64 -6.29
CA LEU A 211 -10.63 5.53 -5.71
C LEU A 211 -11.59 6.53 -6.38
N PRO A 212 -12.69 6.05 -6.96
CA PRO A 212 -13.70 6.95 -7.52
C PRO A 212 -14.39 7.74 -6.41
N SER A 213 -14.80 8.97 -6.69
CA SER A 213 -15.58 9.84 -5.79
C SER A 213 -14.97 9.99 -4.39
N SER A 214 -13.64 10.00 -4.31
CA SER A 214 -12.88 10.05 -3.06
C SER A 214 -12.42 11.47 -2.68
N GLY A 215 -13.13 12.51 -3.12
CA GLY A 215 -12.87 13.89 -2.72
C GLY A 215 -13.30 14.17 -1.26
N PHE A 216 -12.49 14.92 -0.51
CA PHE A 216 -12.75 15.22 0.90
C PHE A 216 -12.10 16.53 1.35
N THR A 217 -12.44 16.98 2.56
CA THR A 217 -11.84 18.16 3.18
C THR A 217 -11.18 17.77 4.49
N ILE A 218 -9.94 18.20 4.69
CA ILE A 218 -9.26 18.13 5.99
C ILE A 218 -9.55 19.43 6.75
N GLU A 219 -10.09 19.27 7.95
CA GLU A 219 -10.38 20.39 8.89
C GLU A 219 -9.34 20.41 10.02
N GLU A 220 -9.10 21.61 10.56
CA GLU A 220 -8.16 21.81 11.66
C GLU A 220 -8.56 21.00 12.89
N ASP A 221 -7.58 20.29 13.46
CA ASP A 221 -7.71 19.48 14.68
C ASP A 221 -8.78 18.37 14.62
N LYS A 222 -9.37 18.11 13.45
CA LYS A 222 -10.29 16.99 13.24
C LYS A 222 -9.62 15.77 12.63
N THR A 223 -10.28 14.64 12.77
CA THR A 223 -9.94 13.38 12.09
C THR A 223 -10.94 13.13 10.97
N THR A 224 -10.45 13.08 9.73
CA THR A 224 -11.25 12.63 8.59
C THR A 224 -11.19 11.11 8.54
N VAL A 225 -12.33 10.46 8.75
CA VAL A 225 -12.48 9.01 8.65
C VAL A 225 -12.91 8.66 7.25
N ILE A 226 -12.16 7.77 6.60
CA ILE A 226 -12.39 7.35 5.21
C ILE A 226 -12.60 5.84 5.20
N GLN A 227 -13.81 5.39 4.85
CA GLN A 227 -14.15 3.98 4.75
C GLN A 227 -13.89 3.47 3.33
N ILE A 228 -12.91 2.59 3.20
CA ILE A 228 -12.52 1.94 1.94
C ILE A 228 -13.10 0.53 1.93
N VAL A 229 -13.88 0.21 0.92
CA VAL A 229 -14.46 -1.12 0.72
C VAL A 229 -13.67 -1.87 -0.33
N MET A 230 -13.29 -3.11 -0.02
CA MET A 230 -12.95 -4.14 -0.99
C MET A 230 -14.25 -4.87 -1.37
N ASN A 231 -14.73 -4.69 -2.61
CA ASN A 231 -15.86 -5.41 -3.17
C ASN A 231 -15.34 -6.75 -3.70
N VAL A 232 -15.41 -7.78 -2.86
CA VAL A 232 -14.68 -9.04 -3.07
C VAL A 232 -15.19 -9.82 -4.29
N GLU A 233 -16.48 -9.69 -4.61
CA GLU A 233 -17.07 -10.29 -5.82
C GLU A 233 -16.36 -9.83 -7.10
N LYS A 234 -15.83 -8.60 -7.09
CA LYS A 234 -15.17 -8.01 -8.26
C LYS A 234 -13.83 -8.63 -8.61
N TRP A 235 -13.19 -9.34 -7.70
CA TRP A 235 -12.04 -10.16 -8.06
C TRP A 235 -12.40 -11.27 -9.06
N PHE A 236 -13.66 -11.72 -9.05
CA PHE A 236 -14.16 -12.84 -9.83
C PHE A 236 -15.01 -12.42 -11.05
N CYS A 237 -15.16 -11.11 -11.28
CA CYS A 237 -15.87 -10.56 -12.43
C CYS A 237 -15.31 -9.20 -12.83
N GLU A 238 -15.69 -8.69 -13.94
CA GLU A 238 -15.52 -7.32 -14.44
C GLU A 238 -14.09 -6.73 -14.33
N PRO A 239 -13.39 -6.61 -15.47
CA PRO A 239 -13.91 -6.85 -16.83
C PRO A 239 -13.94 -8.32 -17.26
N ASN A 240 -13.39 -9.24 -16.49
CA ASN A 240 -13.26 -10.65 -16.87
C ASN A 240 -13.96 -11.55 -15.87
N ASP A 241 -14.74 -12.50 -16.37
CA ASP A 241 -15.20 -13.61 -15.52
C ASP A 241 -14.02 -14.46 -15.06
N PHE A 242 -14.02 -14.83 -13.79
CA PHE A 242 -12.99 -15.67 -13.19
C PHE A 242 -13.62 -17.00 -12.76
N ASP A 243 -13.44 -18.02 -13.58
CA ASP A 243 -13.97 -19.36 -13.33
C ASP A 243 -12.97 -20.20 -12.56
N LEU A 244 -13.30 -20.56 -11.31
CA LEU A 244 -12.45 -21.41 -10.46
C LEU A 244 -12.37 -22.86 -10.97
N ASP A 245 -13.39 -23.34 -11.70
CA ASP A 245 -13.32 -24.67 -12.31
C ASP A 245 -12.35 -24.71 -13.49
N PHE A 246 -12.17 -23.57 -14.17
CA PHE A 246 -11.17 -23.41 -15.23
C PHE A 246 -9.75 -23.20 -14.64
N TRP A 247 -9.59 -22.23 -13.71
CA TRP A 247 -8.28 -21.85 -13.15
C TRP A 247 -7.77 -22.81 -12.05
N LYS A 248 -8.63 -23.70 -11.53
CA LYS A 248 -8.30 -24.76 -10.54
C LYS A 248 -7.98 -24.28 -9.13
N GLY A 249 -8.41 -23.10 -8.76
CA GLY A 249 -8.33 -22.61 -7.38
C GLY A 249 -6.95 -22.13 -6.89
N TYR A 250 -5.84 -22.47 -7.55
CA TYR A 250 -4.48 -22.08 -7.14
C TYR A 250 -3.81 -21.28 -8.24
N ILE A 251 -3.56 -19.99 -7.99
CA ILE A 251 -3.07 -19.08 -9.04
C ILE A 251 -1.63 -18.61 -8.88
N MET A 252 -0.95 -18.96 -7.78
CA MET A 252 0.42 -18.50 -7.47
C MET A 252 1.45 -18.69 -8.57
N GLN A 253 1.35 -19.78 -9.36
CA GLN A 253 2.25 -20.11 -10.45
C GLN A 253 1.59 -19.98 -11.83
N ASN A 254 0.41 -19.38 -11.87
CA ASN A 254 -0.35 -19.17 -13.09
C ASN A 254 -0.42 -17.67 -13.41
N GLN A 255 0.54 -17.19 -14.22
CA GLN A 255 0.61 -15.76 -14.56
C GLN A 255 -0.61 -15.28 -15.36
N ASP A 256 -1.22 -16.12 -16.18
CA ASP A 256 -2.42 -15.75 -16.93
C ASP A 256 -3.60 -15.52 -15.99
N ALA A 257 -3.78 -16.39 -14.98
CA ALA A 257 -4.79 -16.21 -13.95
C ALA A 257 -4.50 -14.95 -13.09
N MET A 258 -3.24 -14.73 -12.69
CA MET A 258 -2.87 -13.51 -11.95
C MET A 258 -3.09 -12.24 -12.78
N ASN A 259 -2.85 -12.30 -14.10
CA ASN A 259 -3.11 -11.16 -14.99
C ASN A 259 -4.61 -10.81 -15.06
N VAL A 260 -5.48 -11.82 -15.19
CA VAL A 260 -6.94 -11.64 -15.12
C VAL A 260 -7.35 -11.04 -13.78
N ALA A 261 -6.84 -11.56 -12.67
CA ALA A 261 -7.08 -11.04 -11.34
C ALA A 261 -6.65 -9.57 -11.19
N CYS A 262 -5.47 -9.19 -11.70
CA CYS A 262 -5.00 -7.81 -11.68
C CYS A 262 -5.86 -6.86 -12.51
N GLN A 263 -6.38 -7.32 -13.66
CA GLN A 263 -7.31 -6.53 -14.48
C GLN A 263 -8.62 -6.26 -13.72
N ASN A 264 -9.17 -7.28 -13.08
CA ASN A 264 -10.37 -7.16 -12.24
C ASN A 264 -10.09 -6.28 -11.02
N GLY A 265 -8.90 -6.38 -10.43
CA GLY A 265 -8.47 -5.65 -9.25
C GLY A 265 -8.61 -4.14 -9.34
N ASN A 266 -8.58 -3.56 -10.54
CA ASN A 266 -8.80 -2.13 -10.74
C ASN A 266 -10.20 -1.64 -10.35
N ASN A 267 -11.18 -2.52 -10.28
CA ASN A 267 -12.58 -2.21 -9.97
C ASN A 267 -13.00 -2.64 -8.56
N VAL A 268 -12.10 -3.30 -7.83
CA VAL A 268 -12.41 -3.92 -6.52
C VAL A 268 -12.65 -2.89 -5.43
N PHE A 269 -11.96 -1.75 -5.46
CA PHE A 269 -12.00 -0.80 -4.35
C PHE A 269 -12.92 0.39 -4.61
N SER A 270 -13.67 0.76 -3.57
CA SER A 270 -14.53 1.95 -3.57
C SER A 270 -14.49 2.66 -2.22
N VAL A 271 -14.97 3.90 -2.17
CA VAL A 271 -15.23 4.63 -0.93
C VAL A 271 -16.68 4.45 -0.56
N LYS A 272 -16.93 4.01 0.68
CA LYS A 272 -18.29 3.91 1.23
C LYS A 272 -18.74 5.23 1.84
N ASP A 273 -17.86 5.84 2.64
CA ASP A 273 -18.19 7.05 3.40
C ASP A 273 -16.93 7.85 3.76
N ILE A 274 -17.09 9.16 3.92
CA ILE A 274 -16.05 10.07 4.41
C ILE A 274 -16.69 11.03 5.41
N GLN A 275 -16.18 11.05 6.65
CA GLN A 275 -16.73 11.85 7.75
C GLN A 275 -15.61 12.58 8.50
N ASN A 276 -15.89 13.82 8.92
CA ASN A 276 -15.04 14.58 9.86
C ASN A 276 -15.58 14.41 11.30
N GLN A 277 -14.69 13.98 12.19
CA GLN A 277 -14.98 13.75 13.63
C GLN A 277 -14.16 14.69 14.52
#